data_68c102f210cde41388a7abbad6cc6197
#
_entry.id   68c102f210cde41388a7abbad6cc6197
#
_cell.length_a   1.000
_cell.length_b   1.000
_cell.length_c   1.000
_cell.angle_alpha   90.00
_cell.angle_beta   90.00
_cell.angle_gamma   90.00
#
_symmetry.space_group_name_H-M   'P 1'
#
loop_
_entity.id
_entity.type
_entity.pdbx_description
1 polymer ?
#
loop_
_entity_poly.entity_id
_entity_poly.type
_entity_poly.pdbx_seq_one_letter_code
_entity_poly.pdbx_strand_id
1 'polypeptide(L)'
;AKRFGRRISWRTVCQQVNFTDHCELDRALRTSIGGLRPDLADSAARDRLKSYCAQHGVFPPNEGRFEPLMQSGLATIFRCAGFQSLIVGDEFGDDERLVPVSLLERNELWDHMAELPKFGVKRLIAPDRSLLAWVHWDSFYTLILGTDDAFRDLKVNSLFEGFWCSDETETYWLTQNCIPLVQ
;
A
#
# COMPACT_ATOMS: atom_id res chain seq x y z
N ALA A 1 15.17 -5.88 1.22
CA ALA A 1 14.04 -6.01 0.31
C ALA A 1 14.31 -5.33 -1.03
N LYS A 2 14.56 -4.01 -1.11
CA LYS A 2 14.74 -3.27 -2.38
C LYS A 2 15.79 -3.88 -3.34
N ARG A 3 16.85 -4.50 -2.84
CA ARG A 3 17.94 -5.08 -3.67
C ARG A 3 17.62 -6.46 -4.24
N PHE A 4 16.91 -7.30 -3.51
CA PHE A 4 16.76 -8.72 -3.83
C PHE A 4 15.31 -9.22 -3.78
N GLY A 5 14.40 -8.40 -3.28
CA GLY A 5 12.98 -8.72 -3.22
C GLY A 5 12.37 -8.75 -4.62
N ARG A 6 11.45 -9.68 -4.84
CA ARG A 6 10.60 -9.73 -6.04
C ARG A 6 9.17 -9.56 -5.60
N ARG A 7 8.44 -8.72 -6.31
CA ARG A 7 6.99 -8.60 -6.12
C ARG A 7 6.31 -9.87 -6.61
N ILE A 8 5.35 -10.33 -5.83
CA ILE A 8 4.39 -11.35 -6.25
C ILE A 8 3.01 -10.69 -6.30
N SER A 9 2.24 -10.93 -7.36
CA SER A 9 0.92 -10.33 -7.48
C SER A 9 -0.05 -10.94 -6.48
N TRP A 10 -1.00 -10.17 -6.00
CA TRP A 10 -2.09 -10.65 -5.15
C TRP A 10 -2.91 -11.72 -5.84
N ARG A 11 -3.13 -11.58 -7.15
CA ARG A 11 -3.76 -12.61 -7.97
C ARG A 11 -3.01 -13.93 -7.88
N THR A 12 -1.68 -13.91 -8.00
CA THR A 12 -0.87 -15.13 -7.89
C THR A 12 -0.99 -15.72 -6.49
N VAL A 13 -0.95 -14.91 -5.44
CA VAL A 13 -1.13 -15.39 -4.05
C VAL A 13 -2.50 -16.04 -3.88
N CYS A 14 -3.58 -15.38 -4.33
CA CYS A 14 -4.94 -15.93 -4.26
C CYS A 14 -5.04 -17.29 -4.94
N GLN A 15 -4.49 -17.43 -6.15
CA GLN A 15 -4.49 -18.69 -6.90
C GLN A 15 -3.72 -19.80 -6.15
N GLN A 16 -2.56 -19.50 -5.60
CA GLN A 16 -1.72 -20.47 -4.93
C GLN A 16 -2.27 -20.91 -3.57
N VAL A 17 -2.99 -20.04 -2.89
CA VAL A 17 -3.63 -20.32 -1.59
C VAL A 17 -5.04 -20.87 -1.75
N ASN A 18 -5.55 -20.96 -2.99
CA ASN A 18 -6.93 -21.30 -3.32
C ASN A 18 -7.94 -20.39 -2.64
N PHE A 19 -7.68 -19.09 -2.67
CA PHE A 19 -8.69 -18.10 -2.33
C PHE A 19 -9.61 -17.84 -3.51
N THR A 20 -10.89 -17.65 -3.22
CA THR A 20 -11.91 -17.37 -4.24
C THR A 20 -11.68 -16.02 -4.90
N ASP A 21 -11.23 -15.05 -4.13
CA ASP A 21 -11.01 -13.68 -4.56
C ASP A 21 -10.05 -12.92 -3.61
N HIS A 22 -9.81 -11.66 -3.94
CA HIS A 22 -8.96 -10.79 -3.12
C HIS A 22 -9.61 -10.37 -1.79
N CYS A 23 -10.92 -10.52 -1.63
CA CYS A 23 -11.59 -10.24 -0.36
C CYS A 23 -11.29 -11.31 0.68
N GLU A 24 -11.18 -12.57 0.27
CA GLU A 24 -10.73 -13.64 1.15
C GLU A 24 -9.28 -13.40 1.59
N LEU A 25 -8.42 -12.92 0.67
CA LEU A 25 -7.06 -12.51 0.98
C LEU A 25 -7.02 -11.33 1.97
N ASP A 26 -7.79 -10.25 1.73
CA ASP A 26 -7.88 -9.11 2.64
C ASP A 26 -8.36 -9.53 4.02
N ARG A 27 -9.38 -10.38 4.07
CA ARG A 27 -9.88 -10.96 5.34
C ARG A 27 -8.79 -11.75 6.07
N ALA A 28 -8.02 -12.58 5.35
CA ALA A 28 -6.92 -13.34 5.94
C ALA A 28 -5.83 -12.43 6.52
N LEU A 29 -5.43 -11.38 5.78
CA LEU A 29 -4.46 -10.39 6.23
C LEU A 29 -4.96 -9.64 7.47
N ARG A 30 -6.17 -9.08 7.44
CA ARG A 30 -6.75 -8.36 8.59
C ARG A 30 -6.97 -9.26 9.79
N THR A 31 -7.36 -10.52 9.59
CA THR A 31 -7.45 -11.49 10.68
C THR A 31 -6.08 -11.69 11.34
N SER A 32 -4.99 -11.62 10.59
CA SER A 32 -3.64 -11.85 11.11
C SER A 32 -3.16 -10.79 12.10
N ILE A 33 -3.73 -9.58 12.03
CA ILE A 33 -3.41 -8.43 12.91
C ILE A 33 -4.52 -8.15 13.93
N GLY A 34 -5.59 -8.94 13.94
CA GLY A 34 -6.75 -8.66 14.80
C GLY A 34 -7.58 -7.47 14.37
N GLY A 35 -7.41 -7.00 13.13
CA GLY A 35 -8.06 -5.81 12.57
C GLY A 35 -9.51 -6.05 12.12
N LEU A 36 -10.14 -7.16 12.47
CA LEU A 36 -11.55 -7.44 12.17
C LEU A 36 -12.34 -7.77 13.43
N ARG A 37 -13.63 -7.48 13.40
CA ARG A 37 -14.54 -8.00 14.41
C ARG A 37 -14.49 -9.53 14.41
N PRO A 38 -14.68 -10.20 15.57
CA PRO A 38 -14.56 -11.66 15.69
C PRO A 38 -15.49 -12.45 14.74
N ASP A 39 -16.68 -11.91 14.44
CA ASP A 39 -17.65 -12.50 13.53
C ASP A 39 -17.25 -12.43 12.05
N LEU A 40 -16.31 -11.56 11.70
CA LEU A 40 -15.78 -11.38 10.35
C LEU A 40 -14.40 -12.03 10.16
N ALA A 41 -13.73 -12.37 11.25
CA ALA A 41 -12.41 -12.98 11.20
C ALA A 41 -12.47 -14.40 10.62
N ASP A 42 -11.47 -14.74 9.80
CA ASP A 42 -11.32 -16.07 9.21
C ASP A 42 -9.93 -16.64 9.54
N SER A 43 -9.89 -17.39 10.64
CA SER A 43 -8.66 -18.02 11.09
C SER A 43 -8.16 -19.11 10.12
N ALA A 44 -9.06 -19.79 9.41
CA ALA A 44 -8.67 -20.81 8.45
C ALA A 44 -7.99 -20.18 7.22
N ALA A 45 -8.55 -19.10 6.69
CA ALA A 45 -7.94 -18.33 5.59
C ALA A 45 -6.58 -17.75 6.01
N ARG A 46 -6.49 -17.15 7.21
CA ARG A 46 -5.23 -16.65 7.78
C ARG A 46 -4.16 -17.77 7.85
N ASP A 47 -4.52 -18.93 8.34
CA ASP A 47 -3.56 -20.03 8.55
C ASP A 47 -3.10 -20.63 7.21
N ARG A 48 -3.98 -20.71 6.20
CA ARG A 48 -3.60 -21.06 4.82
C ARG A 48 -2.58 -20.07 4.26
N LEU A 49 -2.85 -18.77 4.40
CA LEU A 49 -1.93 -17.72 3.92
C LEU A 49 -0.57 -17.80 4.63
N LYS A 50 -0.56 -17.94 5.96
CA LYS A 50 0.69 -18.07 6.74
C LYS A 50 1.49 -19.28 6.31
N SER A 51 0.83 -20.43 6.12
CA SER A 51 1.49 -21.67 5.68
C SER A 51 2.12 -21.51 4.30
N TYR A 52 1.39 -20.93 3.34
CA TYR A 52 1.91 -20.63 2.01
C TYR A 52 3.14 -19.71 2.08
N CYS A 53 3.04 -18.60 2.82
CA CYS A 53 4.14 -17.65 2.97
C CYS A 53 5.39 -18.32 3.55
N ALA A 54 5.24 -19.15 4.60
CA ALA A 54 6.35 -19.85 5.23
C ALA A 54 7.00 -20.88 4.29
N GLN A 55 6.20 -21.63 3.53
CA GLN A 55 6.69 -22.67 2.62
C GLN A 55 7.42 -22.12 1.39
N HIS A 56 7.01 -20.94 0.91
CA HIS A 56 7.52 -20.37 -0.34
C HIS A 56 8.46 -19.17 -0.13
N GLY A 57 8.79 -18.82 1.11
CA GLY A 57 9.63 -17.66 1.42
C GLY A 57 8.97 -16.33 0.99
N VAL A 58 7.64 -16.27 1.02
CA VAL A 58 6.88 -15.06 0.73
C VAL A 58 6.71 -14.26 2.01
N PHE A 59 6.99 -12.98 1.94
CA PHE A 59 6.81 -12.07 3.06
C PHE A 59 5.54 -11.25 2.81
N PRO A 60 4.52 -11.40 3.66
CA PRO A 60 3.33 -10.55 3.58
C PRO A 60 3.71 -9.09 3.89
N PRO A 61 2.91 -8.12 3.45
CA PRO A 61 3.14 -6.71 3.78
C PRO A 61 3.06 -6.50 5.29
N ASN A 62 3.81 -5.51 5.76
CA ASN A 62 3.66 -5.01 7.12
C ASN A 62 2.49 -4.03 7.18
N GLU A 63 1.68 -4.13 8.24
CA GLU A 63 0.60 -3.17 8.46
C GLU A 63 1.14 -1.74 8.61
N GLY A 64 0.40 -0.78 8.12
CA GLY A 64 0.66 0.62 8.31
C GLY A 64 1.96 1.13 7.71
N ARG A 65 2.51 0.49 6.67
CA ARG A 65 3.76 0.91 6.04
C ARG A 65 3.67 0.94 4.53
N PHE A 66 4.38 1.88 3.93
CA PHE A 66 4.70 1.80 2.52
C PHE A 66 5.72 0.69 2.30
N GLU A 67 5.27 -0.40 1.68
CA GLU A 67 6.13 -1.55 1.45
C GLU A 67 7.40 -1.18 0.66
N PRO A 68 8.56 -1.72 1.03
CA PRO A 68 9.84 -1.38 0.40
C PRO A 68 9.84 -1.46 -1.12
N LEU A 69 9.14 -2.46 -1.69
CA LEU A 69 9.10 -2.68 -3.13
C LEU A 69 8.13 -1.75 -3.87
N MET A 70 7.24 -1.05 -3.17
CA MET A 70 6.37 -0.03 -3.78
C MET A 70 6.92 1.38 -3.67
N GLN A 71 7.88 1.63 -2.78
CA GLN A 71 8.41 2.98 -2.49
C GLN A 71 8.91 3.71 -3.73
N SER A 72 9.67 3.02 -4.59
CA SER A 72 10.15 3.63 -5.85
C SER A 72 9.02 3.93 -6.83
N GLY A 73 7.99 3.09 -6.88
CA GLY A 73 6.80 3.33 -7.69
C GLY A 73 6.01 4.55 -7.20
N LEU A 74 5.87 4.70 -5.88
CA LEU A 74 5.25 5.89 -5.29
C LEU A 74 6.01 7.17 -5.66
N ALA A 75 7.34 7.19 -5.51
CA ALA A 75 8.14 8.34 -5.93
C ALA A 75 7.97 8.62 -7.44
N THR A 76 7.88 7.56 -8.26
CA THR A 76 7.71 7.68 -9.71
C THR A 76 6.39 8.36 -10.09
N ILE A 77 5.25 8.04 -9.44
CA ILE A 77 3.98 8.69 -9.79
C ILE A 77 4.03 10.19 -9.53
N PHE A 78 4.63 10.63 -8.43
CA PHE A 78 4.78 12.07 -8.15
C PHE A 78 5.70 12.76 -9.14
N ARG A 79 6.78 12.10 -9.56
CA ARG A 79 7.64 12.62 -10.62
C ARG A 79 6.90 12.74 -11.95
N CYS A 80 6.14 11.72 -12.33
CA CYS A 80 5.34 11.73 -13.56
C CYS A 80 4.27 12.82 -13.53
N ALA A 81 3.75 13.15 -12.34
CA ALA A 81 2.86 14.30 -12.13
C ALA A 81 3.59 15.66 -12.16
N GLY A 82 4.91 15.68 -12.41
CA GLY A 82 5.71 16.91 -12.57
C GLY A 82 6.33 17.45 -11.27
N PHE A 83 6.15 16.80 -10.14
CA PHE A 83 6.69 17.28 -8.87
C PHE A 83 8.17 16.93 -8.70
N GLN A 84 8.97 17.91 -8.28
CA GLN A 84 10.39 17.73 -7.96
C GLN A 84 10.61 17.53 -6.46
N SER A 85 9.66 17.94 -5.63
CA SER A 85 9.66 17.77 -4.18
C SER A 85 8.29 17.38 -3.67
N LEU A 86 8.25 16.75 -2.51
CA LEU A 86 7.03 16.29 -1.83
C LEU A 86 7.07 16.70 -0.37
N ILE A 87 5.90 16.86 0.22
CA ILE A 87 5.73 16.86 1.66
C ILE A 87 5.59 15.40 2.09
N VAL A 88 6.50 14.94 2.93
CA VAL A 88 6.41 13.63 3.59
C VAL A 88 5.99 13.81 5.02
N GLY A 89 5.05 13.02 5.50
CA GLY A 89 4.48 13.18 6.84
C GLY A 89 4.28 11.83 7.55
N ASP A 90 4.23 11.91 8.85
CA ASP A 90 3.78 10.84 9.73
C ASP A 90 2.25 10.66 9.70
N GLU A 91 1.70 9.81 10.57
CA GLU A 91 0.27 9.52 10.65
C GLU A 91 -0.57 10.77 10.98
N PHE A 92 -0.12 11.56 11.95
CA PHE A 92 -0.91 12.65 12.53
C PHE A 92 -0.58 14.04 11.97
N GLY A 93 0.54 14.17 11.24
CA GLY A 93 1.01 15.45 10.72
C GLY A 93 1.86 16.26 11.69
N ASP A 94 2.38 15.61 12.72
CA ASP A 94 3.22 16.23 13.71
C ASP A 94 4.67 16.42 13.20
N ASP A 95 5.13 15.54 12.29
CA ASP A 95 6.44 15.63 11.62
C ASP A 95 6.25 15.61 10.11
N GLU A 96 6.12 16.79 9.51
CA GLU A 96 6.05 16.98 8.06
C GLU A 96 7.34 17.62 7.53
N ARG A 97 7.87 17.08 6.44
CA ARG A 97 9.11 17.57 5.82
C ARG A 97 8.97 17.68 4.32
N LEU A 98 9.41 18.81 3.76
CA LEU A 98 9.55 18.96 2.31
C LEU A 98 10.88 18.33 1.88
N VAL A 99 10.80 17.31 1.03
CA VAL A 99 11.97 16.59 0.54
C VAL A 99 11.96 16.48 -0.99
N PRO A 100 13.12 16.43 -1.64
CA PRO A 100 13.18 16.18 -3.08
C PRO A 100 12.70 14.74 -3.40
N VAL A 101 11.98 14.56 -4.49
CA VAL A 101 11.53 13.23 -4.96
C VAL A 101 12.71 12.28 -5.12
N SER A 102 13.86 12.78 -5.59
CA SER A 102 15.09 12.00 -5.74
C SER A 102 15.61 11.39 -4.44
N LEU A 103 15.28 11.95 -3.29
CA LEU A 103 15.59 11.36 -1.99
C LEU A 103 14.82 10.04 -1.82
N LEU A 104 13.53 10.03 -2.14
CA LEU A 104 12.65 8.88 -1.99
C LEU A 104 12.96 7.74 -2.97
N GLU A 105 13.70 8.02 -4.03
CA GLU A 105 14.11 7.03 -5.03
C GLU A 105 15.40 6.30 -4.69
N ARG A 106 16.10 6.74 -3.64
CA ARG A 106 17.30 6.07 -3.18
C ARG A 106 17.01 4.59 -2.89
N ASN A 107 18.01 3.76 -3.12
CA ASN A 107 17.90 2.32 -2.81
C ASN A 107 18.09 2.01 -1.31
N GLU A 108 17.70 2.94 -0.47
CA GLU A 108 17.69 2.85 0.99
C GLU A 108 16.23 2.72 1.47
N LEU A 109 16.03 2.02 2.56
CA LEU A 109 14.69 1.95 3.18
C LEU A 109 14.34 3.29 3.79
N TRP A 110 13.14 3.78 3.55
CA TRP A 110 12.69 5.08 4.08
C TRP A 110 12.77 5.15 5.61
N ASP A 111 12.50 4.05 6.29
CA ASP A 111 12.59 3.97 7.76
C ASP A 111 14.03 4.15 8.30
N HIS A 112 15.05 4.07 7.44
CA HIS A 112 16.46 4.26 7.81
C HIS A 112 17.00 5.63 7.43
N MET A 113 16.23 6.47 6.77
CA MET A 113 16.65 7.78 6.27
C MET A 113 16.40 8.86 7.31
N ALA A 114 17.46 9.49 7.81
CA ALA A 114 17.37 10.53 8.84
C ALA A 114 16.62 11.80 8.38
N GLU A 115 16.56 12.02 7.06
CA GLU A 115 15.86 13.14 6.45
C GLU A 115 14.33 12.98 6.47
N LEU A 116 13.80 11.77 6.74
CA LEU A 116 12.39 11.46 6.76
C LEU A 116 11.81 11.47 8.19
N PRO A 117 10.48 11.51 8.33
CA PRO A 117 9.82 11.51 9.64
C PRO A 117 10.27 10.33 10.51
N LYS A 118 10.57 10.64 11.78
CA LYS A 118 11.15 9.70 12.74
C LYS A 118 10.26 8.48 13.02
N PHE A 119 8.93 8.67 12.98
CA PHE A 119 7.95 7.60 13.25
C PHE A 119 7.47 6.91 11.96
N GLY A 120 8.23 7.09 10.88
CA GLY A 120 7.96 6.52 9.57
C GLY A 120 7.09 7.41 8.69
N VAL A 121 7.25 7.20 7.39
CA VAL A 121 6.47 7.92 6.38
C VAL A 121 5.12 7.22 6.23
N LYS A 122 4.03 7.98 6.43
CA LYS A 122 2.64 7.51 6.25
C LYS A 122 1.92 8.26 5.13
N ARG A 123 2.41 9.46 4.80
CA ARG A 123 1.82 10.33 3.78
C ARG A 123 2.89 10.88 2.86
N LEU A 124 2.57 10.88 1.57
CA LEU A 124 3.29 11.60 0.53
C LEU A 124 2.30 12.57 -0.09
N ILE A 125 2.57 13.84 -0.02
CA ILE A 125 1.64 14.90 -0.43
C ILE A 125 2.32 15.78 -1.46
N ALA A 126 1.67 16.01 -2.60
CA ALA A 126 2.11 17.02 -3.54
C ALA A 126 2.07 18.41 -2.90
N PRO A 127 3.03 19.31 -3.17
CA PRO A 127 3.05 20.63 -2.56
C PRO A 127 1.79 21.46 -2.81
N ASP A 128 1.14 21.27 -3.96
CA ASP A 128 -0.14 21.89 -4.33
C ASP A 128 -1.37 21.13 -3.85
N ARG A 129 -1.16 20.01 -3.14
CA ARG A 129 -2.20 19.10 -2.60
C ARG A 129 -3.08 18.43 -3.64
N SER A 130 -2.66 18.41 -4.90
CA SER A 130 -3.40 17.73 -5.98
C SER A 130 -3.26 16.21 -5.97
N LEU A 131 -2.26 15.66 -5.28
CA LEU A 131 -1.97 14.23 -5.20
C LEU A 131 -1.50 13.86 -3.80
N LEU A 132 -2.04 12.76 -3.28
CA LEU A 132 -1.72 12.18 -1.98
C LEU A 132 -1.56 10.67 -2.12
N ALA A 133 -0.50 10.10 -1.56
CA ALA A 133 -0.46 8.69 -1.22
C ALA A 133 -0.43 8.55 0.31
N TRP A 134 -1.31 7.68 0.82
CA TRP A 134 -1.48 7.52 2.26
C TRP A 134 -1.64 6.05 2.63
N VAL A 135 -1.00 5.65 3.72
CA VAL A 135 -1.18 4.34 4.35
C VAL A 135 -1.65 4.54 5.79
N HIS A 136 -2.81 3.98 6.11
CA HIS A 136 -3.33 3.99 7.47
C HIS A 136 -2.55 2.99 8.33
N TRP A 137 -2.30 3.33 9.59
CA TRP A 137 -1.49 2.51 10.50
C TRP A 137 -1.99 1.06 10.67
N ASP A 138 -3.28 0.83 10.46
CA ASP A 138 -3.97 -0.46 10.62
C ASP A 138 -4.48 -0.98 9.26
N SER A 139 -3.65 -0.89 8.22
CA SER A 139 -4.01 -1.37 6.89
C SER A 139 -2.82 -1.98 6.14
N PHE A 140 -3.14 -2.80 5.13
CA PHE A 140 -2.18 -3.41 4.21
C PHE A 140 -2.23 -2.79 2.81
N TYR A 141 -3.00 -1.74 2.61
CA TYR A 141 -3.14 -1.07 1.33
C TYR A 141 -2.72 0.39 1.43
N THR A 142 -2.39 0.94 0.30
CA THR A 142 -2.10 2.37 0.13
C THR A 142 -3.24 2.99 -0.65
N LEU A 143 -3.80 4.07 -0.13
CA LEU A 143 -4.72 4.93 -0.87
C LEU A 143 -3.89 5.93 -1.69
N ILE A 144 -4.23 6.05 -2.97
CA ILE A 144 -3.71 7.11 -3.84
C ILE A 144 -4.91 7.97 -4.23
N LEU A 145 -4.90 9.21 -3.78
CA LEU A 145 -5.98 10.18 -3.99
C LEU A 145 -5.44 11.36 -4.79
N GLY A 146 -6.24 11.87 -5.67
CA GLY A 146 -5.85 13.02 -6.47
C GLY A 146 -7.02 13.62 -7.22
N THR A 147 -6.77 14.76 -7.85
CA THR A 147 -7.71 15.34 -8.80
C THR A 147 -7.71 14.56 -10.12
N ASP A 148 -8.78 14.65 -10.90
CA ASP A 148 -8.85 14.02 -12.22
C ASP A 148 -7.68 14.43 -13.13
N ASP A 149 -7.26 15.69 -13.04
CA ASP A 149 -6.12 16.21 -13.80
C ASP A 149 -4.81 15.54 -13.35
N ALA A 150 -4.61 15.33 -12.06
CA ALA A 150 -3.43 14.66 -11.53
C ALA A 150 -3.36 13.20 -11.98
N PHE A 151 -4.49 12.52 -12.14
CA PHE A 151 -4.53 11.13 -12.60
C PHE A 151 -4.49 10.94 -14.12
N ARG A 152 -4.78 11.97 -14.91
CA ARG A 152 -4.97 11.87 -16.36
C ARG A 152 -3.83 11.17 -17.09
N ASP A 153 -2.58 11.49 -16.71
CA ASP A 153 -1.38 10.97 -17.35
C ASP A 153 -0.62 9.94 -16.49
N LEU A 154 -1.14 9.63 -15.31
CA LEU A 154 -0.50 8.70 -14.39
C LEU A 154 -0.85 7.25 -14.74
N LYS A 155 0.14 6.49 -15.14
CA LYS A 155 -0.01 5.04 -15.39
C LYS A 155 0.04 4.24 -14.08
N VAL A 156 -0.86 4.54 -13.13
CA VAL A 156 -0.88 3.93 -11.80
C VAL A 156 -0.96 2.40 -11.90
N ASN A 157 -1.82 1.89 -12.78
CA ASN A 157 -2.02 0.45 -13.00
C ASN A 157 -0.77 -0.28 -13.55
N SER A 158 0.19 0.44 -14.14
CA SER A 158 1.45 -0.16 -14.58
C SER A 158 2.47 -0.33 -13.44
N LEU A 159 2.28 0.39 -12.36
CA LEU A 159 3.19 0.41 -11.21
C LEU A 159 2.66 -0.40 -10.02
N PHE A 160 1.34 -0.46 -9.86
CA PHE A 160 0.69 -1.09 -8.72
C PHE A 160 -0.44 -2.01 -9.15
N GLU A 161 -0.70 -3.02 -8.35
CA GLU A 161 -1.91 -3.82 -8.40
C GLU A 161 -2.92 -3.22 -7.41
N GLY A 162 -4.14 -2.98 -7.88
CA GLY A 162 -5.18 -2.33 -7.09
C GLY A 162 -6.48 -2.20 -7.84
N PHE A 163 -7.36 -1.33 -7.38
CA PHE A 163 -8.65 -1.05 -8.00
C PHE A 163 -9.02 0.44 -7.78
N TRP A 164 -9.91 0.93 -8.63
CA TRP A 164 -10.47 2.27 -8.50
C TRP A 164 -11.63 2.24 -7.50
N CYS A 165 -11.58 3.12 -6.51
CA CYS A 165 -12.68 3.27 -5.56
C CYS A 165 -13.88 3.97 -6.22
N SER A 166 -15.08 3.63 -5.76
CA SER A 166 -16.33 4.33 -6.03
C SER A 166 -16.92 4.85 -4.72
N ASP A 167 -18.02 5.59 -4.80
CA ASP A 167 -18.76 6.05 -3.62
C ASP A 167 -19.28 4.90 -2.74
N GLU A 168 -19.36 3.69 -3.31
CA GLU A 168 -19.78 2.47 -2.61
C GLU A 168 -18.60 1.69 -2.02
N THR A 169 -17.36 2.15 -2.21
CA THR A 169 -16.18 1.46 -1.70
C THR A 169 -16.06 1.69 -0.20
N GLU A 170 -16.25 0.63 0.56
CA GLU A 170 -16.03 0.62 2.00
C GLU A 170 -14.57 0.27 2.32
N THR A 171 -13.89 1.13 3.05
CA THR A 171 -12.48 0.95 3.45
C THR A 171 -12.32 0.33 4.83
N TYR A 172 -13.43 0.16 5.58
CA TYR A 172 -13.39 -0.25 6.99
C TYR A 172 -13.99 -1.63 7.22
N TRP A 173 -13.42 -2.34 8.15
CA TRP A 173 -13.90 -3.44 9.02
C TRP A 173 -14.95 -4.40 8.45
N LEU A 174 -15.65 -4.03 7.40
CA LEU A 174 -16.80 -4.69 6.77
C LEU A 174 -16.69 -4.62 5.24
N THR A 175 -15.78 -5.36 4.64
CA THR A 175 -15.85 -5.53 3.18
C THR A 175 -16.95 -6.55 2.85
N GLN A 176 -18.15 -6.08 2.61
CA GLN A 176 -19.24 -6.93 2.14
C GLN A 176 -19.25 -7.08 0.61
N ASN A 177 -18.68 -6.12 -0.11
CA ASN A 177 -18.68 -6.10 -1.57
C ASN A 177 -17.26 -6.05 -2.12
N CYS A 178 -16.86 -7.12 -2.78
CA CYS A 178 -15.56 -7.20 -3.44
C CYS A 178 -15.60 -6.54 -4.81
N ILE A 179 -14.74 -5.54 -5.00
CA ILE A 179 -14.53 -4.91 -6.31
C ILE A 179 -13.43 -5.68 -7.05
N PRO A 180 -13.64 -6.07 -8.30
CA PRO A 180 -12.63 -6.79 -9.08
C PRO A 180 -11.35 -5.96 -9.23
N LEU A 181 -10.18 -6.59 -9.04
CA LEU A 181 -8.91 -5.96 -9.33
C LEU A 181 -8.84 -5.57 -10.81
N VAL A 182 -8.59 -4.29 -11.07
CA VAL A 182 -8.36 -3.79 -12.43
C VAL A 182 -6.96 -4.21 -12.88
N GLN A 183 -6.86 -4.70 -14.11
CA GLN A 183 -5.60 -5.10 -14.76
C GLN A 183 -4.84 -3.89 -15.28
#